data_611b32d6edafdf8c603423b8c2c79bca
#
_entry.id   611b32d6edafdf8c603423b8c2c79bca
#
_cell.length_a   1.000
_cell.length_b   1.000
_cell.length_c   1.000
_cell.angle_alpha   90.00
_cell.angle_beta   90.00
_cell.angle_gamma   90.00
#
_symmetry.space_group_name_H-M   'P 1'
#
loop_
_entity.id
_entity.type
_entity.pdbx_description
1 polymer ?
#
loop_
_entity_poly.entity_id
_entity_poly.type
_entity_poly.pdbx_seq_one_letter_code
_entity_poly.pdbx_strand_id
1 'polypeptide(L)'
;RRLNKKIKIYTNQKIVKINKNSEFFKIYTNKKKFKSEMLISTIPLNYFYKIFHPDKKTINYSKNLKYNSIYISVFKIKGDVAGNNFAFMIPDKDIIFHRISKLNFLGKNYSEKNHSFFEIEITFRKGSKIDKMNKNFIINQIISGLFKINFIKKRSDIHSYVLKKFEYAYVIYNLEHRKSVNNIINYYNKYGVKFLGRWGSWEYLNSDQVIKNAKLLSEDIINEIKNKK
;
A
#
# COMPACT_ATOMS: atom_id res chain seq x y z
N ARG A 1 -9.51 -17.99 7.61
CA ARG A 1 -10.58 -19.02 7.56
C ARG A 1 -11.69 -18.81 8.60
N ARG A 2 -11.42 -18.31 9.83
CA ARG A 2 -12.47 -18.07 10.86
C ARG A 2 -13.38 -16.88 10.53
N LEU A 3 -12.88 -15.82 9.89
CA LEU A 3 -13.67 -14.62 9.55
C LEU A 3 -14.69 -14.89 8.43
N ASN A 4 -14.36 -15.73 7.46
CA ASN A 4 -15.25 -16.03 6.32
C ASN A 4 -16.60 -16.69 6.70
N LYS A 5 -16.70 -17.25 7.92
CA LYS A 5 -17.97 -17.84 8.41
C LYS A 5 -18.96 -16.78 8.91
N LYS A 6 -18.47 -15.56 9.27
CA LYS A 6 -19.30 -14.51 9.89
C LYS A 6 -19.57 -13.30 8.97
N ILE A 7 -18.75 -13.12 7.92
CA ILE A 7 -18.86 -11.98 7.00
C ILE A 7 -18.83 -12.46 5.55
N LYS A 8 -19.60 -11.78 4.68
CA LYS A 8 -19.58 -12.04 3.23
C LYS A 8 -18.42 -11.26 2.60
N ILE A 9 -17.48 -11.97 1.98
CA ILE A 9 -16.34 -11.38 1.27
C ILE A 9 -16.57 -11.54 -0.23
N TYR A 10 -16.52 -10.43 -0.96
CA TYR A 10 -16.62 -10.41 -2.42
C TYR A 10 -15.27 -9.98 -3.00
N THR A 11 -14.58 -10.91 -3.64
CA THR A 11 -13.30 -10.66 -4.33
C THR A 11 -13.53 -10.27 -5.79
N ASN A 12 -12.46 -9.71 -6.43
CA ASN A 12 -12.49 -9.29 -7.83
C ASN A 12 -13.62 -8.29 -8.16
N GLN A 13 -13.91 -7.40 -7.19
CA GLN A 13 -14.88 -6.31 -7.31
C GLN A 13 -14.14 -4.96 -7.29
N LYS A 14 -14.08 -4.29 -8.44
CA LYS A 14 -13.56 -2.92 -8.52
C LYS A 14 -14.71 -1.94 -8.33
N ILE A 15 -14.67 -1.14 -7.28
CA ILE A 15 -15.66 -0.08 -7.05
C ILE A 15 -15.43 1.02 -8.10
N VAL A 16 -16.48 1.39 -8.82
CA VAL A 16 -16.42 2.40 -9.89
C VAL A 16 -17.24 3.65 -9.57
N LYS A 17 -18.26 3.53 -8.72
CA LYS A 17 -19.12 4.66 -8.33
C LYS A 17 -19.77 4.39 -6.98
N ILE A 18 -19.94 5.44 -6.19
CA ILE A 18 -20.71 5.44 -4.96
C ILE A 18 -21.72 6.58 -5.03
N ASN A 19 -22.98 6.29 -4.70
CA ASN A 19 -24.02 7.28 -4.49
C ASN A 19 -24.55 7.11 -3.07
N LYS A 20 -25.03 8.21 -2.45
CA LYS A 20 -25.77 8.18 -1.19
C LYS A 20 -27.09 8.92 -1.34
N ASN A 21 -28.17 8.33 -0.86
CA ASN A 21 -29.41 9.01 -0.54
C ASN A 21 -29.51 9.24 0.98
N SER A 22 -30.67 9.63 1.50
CA SER A 22 -30.88 9.84 2.93
C SER A 22 -30.59 8.62 3.80
N GLU A 23 -30.91 7.42 3.31
CA GLU A 23 -30.90 6.20 4.11
C GLU A 23 -29.65 5.34 3.91
N PHE A 24 -29.17 5.16 2.66
CA PHE A 24 -28.13 4.19 2.35
C PHE A 24 -27.19 4.61 1.22
N PHE A 25 -26.03 3.95 1.20
CA PHE A 25 -25.06 4.00 0.11
C PHE A 25 -25.44 2.98 -0.97
N LYS A 26 -25.38 3.39 -2.24
CA LYS A 26 -25.41 2.52 -3.42
C LYS A 26 -24.00 2.43 -3.97
N ILE A 27 -23.36 1.26 -3.86
CA ILE A 27 -21.99 1.01 -4.29
C ILE A 27 -22.05 0.22 -5.59
N TYR A 28 -21.46 0.76 -6.64
CA TYR A 28 -21.38 0.13 -7.96
C TYR A 28 -19.98 -0.40 -8.17
N THR A 29 -19.88 -1.67 -8.53
CA THR A 29 -18.65 -2.29 -8.95
C THR A 29 -18.69 -2.61 -10.44
N ASN A 30 -17.58 -3.09 -10.99
CA ASN A 30 -17.52 -3.58 -12.36
C ASN A 30 -18.39 -4.83 -12.60
N LYS A 31 -18.96 -5.46 -11.55
CA LYS A 31 -19.73 -6.71 -11.66
C LYS A 31 -21.11 -6.64 -11.00
N LYS A 32 -21.26 -5.91 -9.89
CA LYS A 32 -22.45 -5.95 -9.03
C LYS A 32 -22.77 -4.58 -8.45
N LYS A 33 -23.98 -4.48 -7.90
CA LYS A 33 -24.43 -3.35 -7.09
C LYS A 33 -24.63 -3.82 -5.66
N PHE A 34 -24.26 -3.00 -4.70
CA PHE A 34 -24.48 -3.25 -3.27
C PHE A 34 -25.21 -2.07 -2.65
N LYS A 35 -25.97 -2.35 -1.58
CA LYS A 35 -26.66 -1.37 -0.75
C LYS A 35 -26.14 -1.54 0.68
N SER A 36 -25.86 -0.44 1.39
CA SER A 36 -25.39 -0.45 2.76
C SER A 36 -25.75 0.84 3.47
N GLU A 37 -26.15 0.76 4.74
CA GLU A 37 -26.44 1.92 5.60
C GLU A 37 -25.14 2.59 6.07
N MET A 38 -24.06 1.83 6.19
CA MET A 38 -22.75 2.29 6.64
C MET A 38 -21.68 2.01 5.59
N LEU A 39 -20.70 2.90 5.49
CA LEU A 39 -19.57 2.76 4.57
C LEU A 39 -18.25 3.03 5.31
N ILE A 40 -17.39 2.01 5.37
CA ILE A 40 -16.01 2.13 5.82
C ILE A 40 -15.11 1.97 4.60
N SER A 41 -14.30 2.98 4.30
CA SER A 41 -13.40 2.99 3.14
C SER A 41 -11.95 2.77 3.57
N THR A 42 -11.32 1.75 2.98
CA THR A 42 -9.87 1.51 3.12
C THR A 42 -9.10 1.71 1.82
N ILE A 43 -9.81 2.04 0.73
CA ILE A 43 -9.19 2.32 -0.57
C ILE A 43 -8.47 3.67 -0.54
N PRO A 44 -7.50 3.89 -1.47
CA PRO A 44 -6.75 5.15 -1.49
C PRO A 44 -7.66 6.38 -1.57
N LEU A 45 -7.47 7.33 -0.66
CA LEU A 45 -8.28 8.53 -0.53
C LEU A 45 -8.31 9.35 -1.82
N ASN A 46 -7.19 9.38 -2.56
CA ASN A 46 -7.09 10.04 -3.86
C ASN A 46 -7.86 9.32 -4.99
N TYR A 47 -8.26 8.07 -4.78
CA TYR A 47 -9.17 7.34 -5.67
C TYR A 47 -10.62 7.49 -5.21
N PHE A 48 -10.85 7.48 -3.89
CA PHE A 48 -12.19 7.58 -3.30
C PHE A 48 -12.94 8.81 -3.79
N TYR A 49 -12.29 9.99 -3.81
CA TYR A 49 -12.93 11.21 -4.27
C TYR A 49 -13.41 11.16 -5.73
N LYS A 50 -12.79 10.32 -6.56
CA LYS A 50 -13.17 10.18 -7.98
C LYS A 50 -14.47 9.40 -8.18
N ILE A 51 -14.82 8.56 -7.22
CA ILE A 51 -15.96 7.63 -7.31
C ILE A 51 -17.14 8.04 -6.45
N PHE A 52 -16.97 9.03 -5.56
CA PHE A 52 -18.04 9.53 -4.70
C PHE A 52 -18.10 11.06 -4.67
N HIS A 53 -18.91 11.65 -5.57
CA HIS A 53 -19.37 13.05 -5.62
C HIS A 53 -18.43 14.12 -5.02
N PRO A 54 -17.26 14.37 -5.58
CA PRO A 54 -16.41 15.45 -5.07
C PRO A 54 -16.98 16.82 -5.48
N ASP A 55 -16.98 17.77 -4.57
CA ASP A 55 -17.12 19.17 -4.92
C ASP A 55 -15.79 19.75 -5.48
N LYS A 56 -15.87 20.97 -6.06
CA LYS A 56 -14.67 21.63 -6.62
C LYS A 56 -13.56 21.83 -5.57
N LYS A 57 -13.93 22.10 -4.31
CA LYS A 57 -12.98 22.36 -3.22
C LYS A 57 -12.25 21.07 -2.82
N THR A 58 -12.99 19.97 -2.67
CA THR A 58 -12.43 18.64 -2.38
C THR A 58 -11.48 18.17 -3.49
N ILE A 59 -11.82 18.44 -4.77
CA ILE A 59 -10.93 18.15 -5.90
C ILE A 59 -9.61 18.90 -5.76
N ASN A 60 -9.60 20.16 -5.36
CA ASN A 60 -8.36 20.91 -5.17
C ASN A 60 -7.50 20.35 -4.06
N TYR A 61 -8.06 19.97 -2.92
CA TYR A 61 -7.31 19.34 -1.85
C TYR A 61 -6.70 17.99 -2.28
N SER A 62 -7.41 17.21 -3.09
CA SER A 62 -6.92 15.91 -3.55
C SER A 62 -5.65 15.99 -4.42
N LYS A 63 -5.38 17.12 -5.07
CA LYS A 63 -4.14 17.37 -5.83
C LYS A 63 -2.88 17.37 -4.95
N ASN A 64 -3.05 17.62 -3.64
CA ASN A 64 -1.97 17.62 -2.66
C ASN A 64 -1.67 16.24 -2.07
N LEU A 65 -2.51 15.24 -2.34
CA LEU A 65 -2.31 13.87 -1.89
C LEU A 65 -1.19 13.21 -2.70
N LYS A 66 0.04 13.31 -2.21
CA LYS A 66 1.24 12.77 -2.86
C LYS A 66 1.63 11.42 -2.28
N TYR A 67 2.15 10.54 -3.14
CA TYR A 67 2.61 9.20 -2.76
C TYR A 67 3.74 8.73 -3.66
N ASN A 68 4.51 7.76 -3.17
CA ASN A 68 5.45 6.98 -3.96
C ASN A 68 4.83 5.64 -4.33
N SER A 69 5.15 5.19 -5.53
CA SER A 69 5.01 3.82 -5.98
C SER A 69 6.28 3.04 -5.67
N ILE A 70 6.24 1.71 -5.78
CA ILE A 70 7.39 0.85 -5.50
C ILE A 70 7.46 -0.32 -6.47
N TYR A 71 8.69 -0.67 -6.86
CA TYR A 71 9.01 -2.01 -7.30
C TYR A 71 9.56 -2.79 -6.11
N ILE A 72 9.02 -3.97 -5.87
CA ILE A 72 9.53 -4.95 -4.94
C ILE A 72 10.04 -6.12 -5.74
N SER A 73 11.32 -6.45 -5.54
CA SER A 73 11.93 -7.62 -6.13
C SER A 73 12.40 -8.55 -5.04
N VAL A 74 12.11 -9.84 -5.17
CA VAL A 74 12.67 -10.87 -4.28
C VAL A 74 13.69 -11.68 -5.06
N PHE A 75 14.91 -11.71 -4.53
CA PHE A 75 16.02 -12.48 -5.07
C PHE A 75 16.34 -13.65 -4.15
N LYS A 76 16.50 -14.83 -4.73
CA LYS A 76 17.07 -16.01 -4.08
C LYS A 76 18.55 -16.05 -4.45
N ILE A 77 19.43 -15.85 -3.47
CA ILE A 77 20.88 -15.73 -3.64
C ILE A 77 21.57 -16.88 -2.89
N LYS A 78 22.61 -17.43 -3.49
CA LYS A 78 23.42 -18.50 -2.90
C LYS A 78 24.16 -18.01 -1.67
N GLY A 79 24.09 -18.80 -0.59
CA GLY A 79 24.75 -18.50 0.68
C GLY A 79 24.00 -17.47 1.52
N ASP A 80 24.66 -16.95 2.55
CA ASP A 80 24.17 -15.91 3.43
C ASP A 80 25.13 -14.72 3.44
N VAL A 81 24.95 -13.82 2.49
CA VAL A 81 25.80 -12.62 2.33
C VAL A 81 25.45 -11.50 3.31
N ALA A 82 24.33 -11.60 4.03
CA ALA A 82 23.87 -10.60 4.98
C ALA A 82 24.24 -10.93 6.44
N GLY A 83 24.61 -12.17 6.75
CA GLY A 83 24.89 -12.62 8.11
C GLY A 83 23.71 -12.32 9.04
N ASN A 84 23.98 -11.65 10.16
CA ASN A 84 22.97 -11.28 11.16
C ASN A 84 22.23 -9.97 10.85
N ASN A 85 22.48 -9.34 9.71
CA ASN A 85 21.78 -8.11 9.37
C ASN A 85 20.40 -8.39 8.78
N PHE A 86 19.39 -7.74 9.33
CA PHE A 86 18.02 -7.81 8.84
C PHE A 86 17.79 -7.00 7.57
N ALA A 87 18.38 -5.82 7.50
CA ALA A 87 18.20 -4.92 6.37
C ALA A 87 19.42 -4.00 6.16
N PHE A 88 19.61 -3.58 4.92
CA PHE A 88 20.61 -2.62 4.48
C PHE A 88 19.92 -1.44 3.82
N MET A 89 20.27 -0.23 4.25
CA MET A 89 19.89 1.01 3.57
C MET A 89 21.02 1.40 2.62
N ILE A 90 20.69 1.70 1.38
CA ILE A 90 21.63 2.00 0.31
C ILE A 90 21.45 3.48 -0.08
N PRO A 91 22.30 4.38 0.41
CA PRO A 91 22.20 5.81 0.12
C PRO A 91 22.84 6.22 -1.20
N ASP A 92 23.53 5.30 -1.89
CA ASP A 92 24.25 5.57 -3.12
C ASP A 92 23.30 5.94 -4.25
N LYS A 93 23.50 7.12 -4.85
CA LYS A 93 22.67 7.68 -5.92
C LYS A 93 22.76 6.93 -7.25
N ASP A 94 23.86 6.19 -7.46
CA ASP A 94 24.10 5.40 -8.67
C ASP A 94 23.51 3.99 -8.58
N ILE A 95 22.89 3.64 -7.45
CA ILE A 95 22.20 2.38 -7.24
C ILE A 95 20.68 2.64 -7.27
N ILE A 96 19.98 1.87 -8.09
CA ILE A 96 18.55 2.10 -8.34
C ILE A 96 17.65 1.78 -7.12
N PHE A 97 18.08 0.91 -6.24
CA PHE A 97 17.35 0.51 -5.04
C PHE A 97 17.89 1.18 -3.78
N HIS A 98 17.04 1.37 -2.81
CA HIS A 98 17.38 2.08 -1.56
C HIS A 98 17.38 1.17 -0.33
N ARG A 99 16.80 -0.05 -0.43
CA ARG A 99 16.74 -1.00 0.68
C ARG A 99 16.85 -2.44 0.18
N ILE A 100 17.58 -3.25 0.95
CA ILE A 100 17.60 -4.70 0.86
C ILE A 100 17.20 -5.25 2.22
N SER A 101 16.22 -6.15 2.29
CA SER A 101 15.78 -6.81 3.52
C SER A 101 15.93 -8.32 3.39
N LYS A 102 16.49 -8.97 4.41
CA LYS A 102 16.63 -10.43 4.45
C LYS A 102 15.34 -11.06 4.95
N LEU A 103 14.68 -11.85 4.14
CA LEU A 103 13.39 -12.44 4.46
C LEU A 103 13.47 -13.66 5.38
N ASN A 104 14.66 -14.27 5.52
CA ASN A 104 14.88 -15.46 6.36
C ASN A 104 14.46 -15.22 7.83
N PHE A 105 14.54 -13.97 8.32
CA PHE A 105 14.06 -13.58 9.65
C PHE A 105 12.54 -13.69 9.84
N LEU A 106 11.77 -13.75 8.75
CA LEU A 106 10.29 -13.82 8.82
C LEU A 106 9.76 -15.21 9.10
N GLY A 107 10.64 -16.24 9.11
CA GLY A 107 10.27 -17.59 9.47
C GLY A 107 10.80 -18.67 8.53
N LYS A 108 10.56 -19.93 8.89
CA LYS A 108 11.10 -21.13 8.19
C LYS A 108 10.70 -21.22 6.72
N ASN A 109 9.54 -20.67 6.33
CA ASN A 109 9.07 -20.67 4.94
C ASN A 109 9.93 -19.80 4.00
N TYR A 110 10.76 -18.90 4.56
CA TYR A 110 11.69 -18.04 3.84
C TYR A 110 13.13 -18.49 4.01
N SER A 111 13.37 -19.70 4.52
CA SER A 111 14.68 -20.28 4.72
C SER A 111 14.84 -21.52 3.86
N GLU A 112 15.95 -21.61 3.14
CA GLU A 112 16.31 -22.75 2.33
C GLU A 112 17.81 -23.03 2.51
N LYS A 113 18.18 -24.32 2.53
CA LYS A 113 19.60 -24.71 2.68
C LYS A 113 20.45 -24.07 1.59
N ASN A 114 21.56 -23.45 1.99
CA ASN A 114 22.52 -22.77 1.11
C ASN A 114 21.97 -21.59 0.30
N HIS A 115 20.78 -21.03 0.63
CA HIS A 115 20.24 -19.85 -0.03
C HIS A 115 19.62 -18.88 0.97
N SER A 116 19.66 -17.60 0.63
CA SER A 116 18.96 -16.55 1.34
C SER A 116 18.03 -15.80 0.39
N PHE A 117 16.92 -15.31 0.94
CA PHE A 117 15.92 -14.53 0.20
C PHE A 117 16.03 -13.07 0.60
N PHE A 118 16.19 -12.21 -0.39
CA PHE A 118 16.33 -10.77 -0.20
C PHE A 118 15.24 -10.03 -0.94
N GLU A 119 14.49 -9.21 -0.19
CA GLU A 119 13.58 -8.23 -0.75
C GLU A 119 14.34 -6.95 -1.06
N ILE A 120 14.21 -6.48 -2.29
CA ILE A 120 14.89 -5.27 -2.79
C ILE A 120 13.82 -4.26 -3.21
N GLU A 121 13.93 -3.03 -2.69
CA GLU A 121 12.94 -1.99 -2.87
C GLU A 121 13.47 -0.82 -3.72
N ILE A 122 12.65 -0.44 -4.71
CA ILE A 122 12.88 0.74 -5.56
C ILE A 122 11.65 1.63 -5.48
N THR A 123 11.71 2.73 -4.76
CA THR A 123 10.63 3.72 -4.75
C THR A 123 10.74 4.68 -5.94
N PHE A 124 9.60 5.09 -6.47
CA PHE A 124 9.56 6.02 -7.58
C PHE A 124 8.25 6.84 -7.59
N ARG A 125 8.26 7.95 -8.31
CA ARG A 125 7.07 8.76 -8.59
C ARG A 125 6.40 8.29 -9.87
N LYS A 126 5.08 8.29 -9.89
CA LYS A 126 4.32 8.07 -11.12
C LYS A 126 4.73 9.09 -12.19
N GLY A 127 4.99 8.62 -13.41
CA GLY A 127 5.47 9.43 -14.51
C GLY A 127 6.98 9.72 -14.53
N SER A 128 7.75 9.29 -13.52
CA SER A 128 9.22 9.42 -13.47
C SER A 128 9.90 8.52 -14.49
N LYS A 129 11.23 8.72 -14.67
CA LYS A 129 12.06 7.85 -15.51
C LYS A 129 11.94 6.37 -15.11
N ILE A 130 11.99 6.06 -13.82
CA ILE A 130 11.87 4.68 -13.30
C ILE A 130 10.49 4.08 -13.61
N ASP A 131 9.42 4.87 -13.52
CA ASP A 131 8.05 4.39 -13.84
C ASP A 131 7.89 3.92 -15.28
N LYS A 132 8.67 4.51 -16.20
CA LYS A 132 8.65 4.23 -17.64
C LYS A 132 9.62 3.12 -18.08
N MET A 133 10.49 2.65 -17.18
CA MET A 133 11.45 1.59 -17.49
C MET A 133 10.74 0.24 -17.66
N ASN A 134 11.23 -0.58 -18.60
CA ASN A 134 10.77 -1.95 -18.73
C ASN A 134 11.34 -2.84 -17.60
N LYS A 135 10.67 -3.96 -17.34
CA LYS A 135 11.02 -4.86 -16.23
C LYS A 135 12.43 -5.43 -16.34
N ASN A 136 12.85 -5.80 -17.54
CA ASN A 136 14.18 -6.39 -17.76
C ASN A 136 15.29 -5.38 -17.46
N PHE A 137 15.08 -4.12 -17.87
CA PHE A 137 16.03 -3.06 -17.54
C PHE A 137 16.15 -2.84 -16.03
N ILE A 138 15.01 -2.80 -15.31
CA ILE A 138 15.00 -2.66 -13.83
C ILE A 138 15.74 -3.82 -13.18
N ILE A 139 15.51 -5.06 -13.60
CA ILE A 139 16.23 -6.24 -13.07
C ILE A 139 17.74 -6.13 -13.33
N ASN A 140 18.15 -5.73 -14.53
CA ASN A 140 19.56 -5.54 -14.83
C ASN A 140 20.21 -4.45 -13.98
N GLN A 141 19.49 -3.35 -13.70
CA GLN A 141 19.96 -2.29 -12.80
C GLN A 141 20.08 -2.80 -11.36
N ILE A 142 19.13 -3.62 -10.88
CA ILE A 142 19.24 -4.26 -9.56
C ILE A 142 20.50 -5.12 -9.50
N ILE A 143 20.71 -5.98 -10.49
CA ILE A 143 21.87 -6.90 -10.54
C ILE A 143 23.17 -6.11 -10.59
N SER A 144 23.24 -5.05 -11.39
CA SER A 144 24.41 -4.17 -11.44
C SER A 144 24.70 -3.54 -10.06
N GLY A 145 23.66 -3.07 -9.37
CA GLY A 145 23.78 -2.53 -8.01
C GLY A 145 24.26 -3.58 -7.00
N LEU A 146 23.76 -4.82 -7.08
CA LEU A 146 24.20 -5.92 -6.21
C LEU A 146 25.68 -6.26 -6.41
N PHE A 147 26.19 -6.20 -7.64
CA PHE A 147 27.63 -6.30 -7.91
C PHE A 147 28.42 -5.13 -7.30
N LYS A 148 27.94 -3.91 -7.49
CA LYS A 148 28.62 -2.70 -7.03
C LYS A 148 28.84 -2.69 -5.52
N ILE A 149 27.89 -3.22 -4.75
CA ILE A 149 28.00 -3.34 -3.28
C ILE A 149 28.60 -4.67 -2.81
N ASN A 150 29.16 -5.47 -3.72
CA ASN A 150 29.72 -6.79 -3.44
C ASN A 150 28.73 -7.78 -2.78
N PHE A 151 27.44 -7.61 -3.02
CA PHE A 151 26.39 -8.49 -2.49
C PHE A 151 26.35 -9.82 -3.26
N ILE A 152 26.78 -9.82 -4.51
CA ILE A 152 27.03 -10.99 -5.35
C ILE A 152 28.41 -10.87 -6.02
N LYS A 153 29.06 -11.98 -6.27
CA LYS A 153 30.38 -12.04 -6.96
C LYS A 153 30.25 -12.42 -8.44
N LYS A 154 29.24 -13.20 -8.77
CA LYS A 154 28.97 -13.66 -10.13
C LYS A 154 27.47 -13.81 -10.35
N ARG A 155 27.02 -13.73 -11.59
CA ARG A 155 25.61 -13.85 -11.95
C ARG A 155 24.96 -15.15 -11.48
N SER A 156 25.74 -16.25 -11.48
CA SER A 156 25.30 -17.57 -11.03
C SER A 156 25.06 -17.67 -9.51
N ASP A 157 25.40 -16.65 -8.74
CA ASP A 157 25.00 -16.55 -7.32
C ASP A 157 23.49 -16.27 -7.18
N ILE A 158 22.86 -15.73 -8.23
CA ILE A 158 21.41 -15.51 -8.28
C ILE A 158 20.74 -16.79 -8.81
N HIS A 159 20.00 -17.48 -7.94
CA HIS A 159 19.25 -18.68 -8.32
C HIS A 159 17.94 -18.32 -9.05
N SER A 160 17.18 -17.36 -8.53
CA SER A 160 15.92 -16.88 -9.12
C SER A 160 15.55 -15.50 -8.60
N TYR A 161 14.64 -14.85 -9.28
CA TYR A 161 14.08 -13.58 -8.84
C TYR A 161 12.65 -13.39 -9.34
N VAL A 162 11.90 -12.51 -8.66
CA VAL A 162 10.59 -12.01 -9.07
C VAL A 162 10.57 -10.50 -8.91
N LEU A 163 9.87 -9.78 -9.79
CA LEU A 163 9.65 -8.33 -9.72
C LEU A 163 8.17 -8.02 -9.81
N LYS A 164 7.66 -7.25 -8.83
CA LYS A 164 6.29 -6.73 -8.82
C LYS A 164 6.28 -5.23 -8.66
N LYS A 165 5.33 -4.58 -9.31
CA LYS A 165 5.07 -3.14 -9.22
C LYS A 165 3.82 -2.90 -8.41
N PHE A 166 3.89 -1.98 -7.44
CA PHE A 166 2.76 -1.53 -6.66
C PHE A 166 2.60 -0.01 -6.81
N GLU A 167 1.41 0.44 -7.14
CA GLU A 167 1.14 1.86 -7.34
C GLU A 167 1.24 2.64 -6.02
N TYR A 168 0.71 2.09 -4.95
CA TYR A 168 0.66 2.74 -3.64
C TYR A 168 1.64 2.08 -2.67
N ALA A 169 2.72 2.79 -2.29
CA ALA A 169 3.71 2.30 -1.32
C ALA A 169 3.81 3.20 -0.09
N TYR A 170 4.15 4.46 -0.28
CA TYR A 170 4.40 5.41 0.81
C TYR A 170 3.67 6.72 0.58
N VAL A 171 2.90 7.14 1.59
CA VAL A 171 2.33 8.49 1.65
C VAL A 171 3.47 9.50 1.81
N ILE A 172 3.36 10.64 1.13
CA ILE A 172 4.33 11.72 1.22
C ILE A 172 3.71 12.88 1.98
N TYR A 173 4.37 13.23 3.06
CA TYR A 173 4.02 14.38 3.87
C TYR A 173 4.65 15.64 3.27
N ASN A 174 3.83 16.49 2.67
CA ASN A 174 4.18 17.84 2.28
C ASN A 174 3.49 18.85 3.22
N LEU A 175 3.80 20.12 3.09
CA LEU A 175 3.26 21.16 3.96
C LEU A 175 1.73 21.24 3.95
N GLU A 176 1.09 20.88 2.83
CA GLU A 176 -0.36 20.89 2.67
C GLU A 176 -1.05 19.56 3.05
N HIS A 177 -0.27 18.53 3.42
CA HIS A 177 -0.79 17.18 3.68
C HIS A 177 -1.93 17.20 4.70
N ARG A 178 -1.66 17.63 5.93
CA ARG A 178 -2.62 17.59 7.04
C ARG A 178 -3.90 18.36 6.72
N LYS A 179 -3.75 19.57 6.21
CA LYS A 179 -4.87 20.43 5.81
C LYS A 179 -5.72 19.76 4.73
N SER A 180 -5.08 19.20 3.71
CA SER A 180 -5.77 18.57 2.59
C SER A 180 -6.51 17.31 3.01
N VAL A 181 -5.86 16.43 3.77
CA VAL A 181 -6.46 15.18 4.30
C VAL A 181 -7.66 15.50 5.19
N ASN A 182 -7.51 16.40 6.16
CA ASN A 182 -8.58 16.75 7.08
C ASN A 182 -9.79 17.34 6.35
N ASN A 183 -9.58 18.24 5.37
CA ASN A 183 -10.68 18.80 4.60
C ASN A 183 -11.43 17.75 3.78
N ILE A 184 -10.72 16.79 3.18
CA ILE A 184 -11.35 15.70 2.40
C ILE A 184 -12.14 14.78 3.34
N ILE A 185 -11.54 14.33 4.44
CA ILE A 185 -12.18 13.44 5.40
C ILE A 185 -13.42 14.12 6.00
N ASN A 186 -13.32 15.38 6.44
CA ASN A 186 -14.44 16.14 7.01
C ASN A 186 -15.58 16.34 5.99
N TYR A 187 -15.26 16.52 4.71
CA TYR A 187 -16.27 16.57 3.66
C TYR A 187 -17.08 15.28 3.58
N TYR A 188 -16.41 14.13 3.57
CA TYR A 188 -17.09 12.83 3.45
C TYR A 188 -17.71 12.35 4.76
N ASN A 189 -17.22 12.79 5.92
CA ASN A 189 -17.85 12.52 7.22
C ASN A 189 -19.29 13.05 7.27
N LYS A 190 -19.60 14.15 6.58
CA LYS A 190 -20.98 14.69 6.46
C LYS A 190 -21.92 13.70 5.78
N TYR A 191 -21.41 12.80 4.98
CA TYR A 191 -22.17 11.72 4.33
C TYR A 191 -22.17 10.43 5.14
N GLY A 192 -21.53 10.40 6.31
CA GLY A 192 -21.41 9.20 7.15
C GLY A 192 -20.38 8.18 6.67
N VAL A 193 -19.40 8.59 5.83
CA VAL A 193 -18.29 7.72 5.44
C VAL A 193 -17.26 7.69 6.56
N LYS A 194 -16.82 6.52 6.95
CA LYS A 194 -15.68 6.32 7.85
C LYS A 194 -14.45 5.89 7.04
N PHE A 195 -13.27 6.42 7.38
CA PHE A 195 -12.02 6.07 6.72
C PHE A 195 -11.11 5.28 7.65
N LEU A 196 -10.44 4.24 7.11
CA LEU A 196 -9.58 3.36 7.89
C LEU A 196 -8.39 2.87 7.06
N GLY A 197 -7.28 2.60 7.76
CA GLY A 197 -6.06 2.06 7.17
C GLY A 197 -5.19 3.10 6.49
N ARG A 198 -3.95 2.71 6.16
CA ARG A 198 -2.92 3.60 5.61
C ARG A 198 -3.42 4.48 4.46
N TRP A 199 -4.14 3.90 3.52
CA TRP A 199 -4.57 4.57 2.30
C TRP A 199 -5.93 5.25 2.41
N GLY A 200 -6.84 4.69 3.22
CA GLY A 200 -8.12 5.33 3.52
C GLY A 200 -7.93 6.61 4.33
N SER A 201 -7.07 6.56 5.35
CA SER A 201 -6.74 7.73 6.18
C SER A 201 -5.66 8.62 5.56
N TRP A 202 -5.01 8.19 4.48
CA TRP A 202 -3.85 8.84 3.86
C TRP A 202 -2.72 9.15 4.85
N GLU A 203 -2.39 8.17 5.70
CA GLU A 203 -1.38 8.26 6.75
C GLU A 203 -0.37 7.12 6.63
N TYR A 204 0.90 7.38 6.97
CA TYR A 204 1.91 6.32 7.04
C TYR A 204 1.73 5.54 8.34
N LEU A 205 0.96 4.47 8.27
CA LEU A 205 0.64 3.60 9.41
C LEU A 205 1.29 2.23 9.25
N ASN A 206 1.84 1.71 10.35
CA ASN A 206 2.25 0.31 10.44
C ASN A 206 1.05 -0.60 10.75
N SER A 207 1.20 -1.90 10.59
CA SER A 207 0.10 -2.86 10.75
C SER A 207 -0.53 -2.84 12.14
N ASP A 208 0.27 -2.69 13.19
CA ASP A 208 -0.18 -2.55 14.59
C ASP A 208 -1.05 -1.32 14.79
N GLN A 209 -0.65 -0.18 14.23
CA GLN A 209 -1.41 1.06 14.27
C GLN A 209 -2.75 0.94 13.52
N VAL A 210 -2.74 0.27 12.35
CA VAL A 210 -3.98 0.01 11.60
C VAL A 210 -4.94 -0.88 12.38
N ILE A 211 -4.44 -1.92 13.06
CA ILE A 211 -5.25 -2.81 13.91
C ILE A 211 -5.83 -2.03 15.10
N LYS A 212 -5.02 -1.21 15.77
CA LYS A 212 -5.48 -0.34 16.86
C LYS A 212 -6.60 0.60 16.41
N ASN A 213 -6.40 1.29 15.28
CA ASN A 213 -7.39 2.21 14.73
C ASN A 213 -8.68 1.48 14.33
N ALA A 214 -8.58 0.26 13.81
CA ALA A 214 -9.75 -0.55 13.47
C ALA A 214 -10.55 -0.93 14.71
N LYS A 215 -9.88 -1.26 15.83
CA LYS A 215 -10.52 -1.54 17.11
C LYS A 215 -11.27 -0.32 17.62
N LEU A 216 -10.63 0.84 17.68
CA LEU A 216 -11.26 2.09 18.13
C LEU A 216 -12.47 2.45 17.27
N LEU A 217 -12.34 2.40 15.93
CA LEU A 217 -13.45 2.66 15.03
C LEU A 217 -14.62 1.69 15.25
N SER A 218 -14.34 0.42 15.54
CA SER A 218 -15.41 -0.56 15.81
C SER A 218 -16.16 -0.28 17.10
N GLU A 219 -15.47 0.18 18.15
CA GLU A 219 -16.06 0.60 19.43
C GLU A 219 -16.96 1.83 19.23
N ASP A 220 -16.50 2.83 18.49
CA ASP A 220 -17.30 4.02 18.13
C ASP A 220 -18.57 3.65 17.39
N ILE A 221 -18.47 2.77 16.38
CA ILE A 221 -19.62 2.30 15.59
C ILE A 221 -20.63 1.56 16.46
N ILE A 222 -20.16 0.69 17.37
CA ILE A 222 -21.06 -0.04 18.29
C ILE A 222 -21.82 0.94 19.18
N ASN A 223 -21.16 1.98 19.69
CA ASN A 223 -21.79 3.00 20.51
C ASN A 223 -22.81 3.84 19.69
N GLU A 224 -22.47 4.24 18.45
CA GLU A 224 -23.40 4.92 17.54
C GLU A 224 -24.66 4.08 17.28
N ILE A 225 -24.55 2.76 17.14
CA ILE A 225 -25.70 1.86 16.91
C ILE A 225 -26.55 1.71 18.17
N LYS A 226 -25.93 1.61 19.36
CA LYS A 226 -26.66 1.50 20.64
C LYS A 226 -27.45 2.75 20.95
N ASN A 227 -26.90 3.93 20.64
CA ASN A 227 -27.56 5.22 20.92
C ASN A 227 -28.69 5.56 19.92
N LYS A 228 -28.84 4.80 18.85
CA LYS A 228 -29.93 4.94 17.88
C LYS A 228 -31.13 4.02 18.14
N LYS A 229 -31.00 3.10 19.10
CA LYS A 229 -32.08 2.23 19.59
C LYS A 229 -32.73 2.81 20.84
#